data_1b8c583caa2862c7b72dbf5fe293e2e2
#
_entry.id   1b8c583caa2862c7b72dbf5fe293e2e2
#
_cell.length_a   1.000
_cell.length_b   1.000
_cell.length_c   1.000
_cell.angle_alpha   90.00
_cell.angle_beta   90.00
_cell.angle_gamma   90.00
#
_symmetry.space_group_name_H-M   'P 1'
#
loop_
_entity.id
_entity.type
_entity.pdbx_description
1 polymer ?
#
loop_
_entity_poly.entity_id
_entity_poly.type
_entity_poly.pdbx_seq_one_letter_code
_entity_poly.pdbx_strand_id
1 'polypeptide(L)'
;MLGEMMNKPLLISSLIEHAGRYHGKTEVVSVETSGGMTRSNWGEVAQNALRLASALDKLGVSHGARCATIAWNNVRHLEIYFGVAGSGRVTHTINPRLFPEQLIYVMNHAADEILLLDRTFLPVAEKLREHLKTIKHVILLGPRDEEAAAMVDGLLFYDELLETGDPAYQWPEFDENSAASLCYTSGTTGNPKGVLYSHRSTMIHSLAGNQPDLMCISARDTVLPVVPMFHVGAWGVPFITALSGAKLVLPGPGLDGASLVKLIDGEQVSIALGVPTIWLGLLGALEATGSKAASLKRTVVGGSALPPSMIAEFRDKYGTDLIHAWGMTETSPLGSMNQLLQKHNALSAAEQAQIRLGQGRAPWGVELRLVDEAGAILPEDGKTQGALQIRGYWIVDSYFGQDKNALTADGWFDTGDVATIDADGYMIIRDRAKDIIKSGGEWISTVELENIAISHPGVSNAATIAASHVKWDERPVLIAVKAAGANPTEAELKAWYDGKIASWQVPDKVIFVDELPIGATGKVLKNKLRELYGDVLIDAAE
;
A
#
# COMPACT_ATOMS: atom_id res chain seq x y z
N MET A 1 -2.66 -2.39 41.55
CA MET A 1 -4.12 -2.14 41.46
C MET A 1 -4.45 -2.08 39.99
N LEU A 2 -5.44 -2.84 39.52
CA LEU A 2 -5.93 -2.74 38.12
C LEU A 2 -7.01 -1.64 38.06
N GLY A 3 -7.21 -1.09 36.85
CA GLY A 3 -8.34 -0.20 36.60
C GLY A 3 -9.68 -0.94 36.68
N GLU A 4 -10.75 -0.20 36.96
CA GLU A 4 -12.11 -0.76 37.17
C GLU A 4 -13.05 -0.46 35.98
N MET A 5 -12.48 -0.33 34.77
CA MET A 5 -13.25 -0.19 33.53
C MET A 5 -13.62 -1.56 32.97
N MET A 6 -14.68 -1.59 32.14
CA MET A 6 -15.04 -2.82 31.43
C MET A 6 -13.86 -3.33 30.59
N ASN A 7 -13.56 -4.61 30.74
CA ASN A 7 -12.54 -5.26 29.93
C ASN A 7 -13.19 -5.90 28.69
N LYS A 8 -13.41 -5.10 27.65
CA LYS A 8 -13.93 -5.57 26.36
C LYS A 8 -12.78 -5.66 25.35
N PRO A 9 -12.58 -6.82 24.70
CA PRO A 9 -11.46 -6.99 23.77
C PRO A 9 -11.64 -6.11 22.52
N LEU A 10 -10.52 -5.61 21.97
CA LEU A 10 -10.46 -4.81 20.76
C LEU A 10 -10.58 -5.70 19.52
N LEU A 11 -11.79 -6.13 19.18
CA LEU A 11 -12.06 -7.00 18.03
C LEU A 11 -12.60 -6.21 16.84
N ILE A 12 -12.19 -6.60 15.64
CA ILE A 12 -12.62 -5.99 14.36
C ILE A 12 -14.14 -6.09 14.18
N SER A 13 -14.79 -7.13 14.71
CA SER A 13 -16.26 -7.27 14.72
C SER A 13 -16.97 -6.04 15.31
N SER A 14 -16.39 -5.39 16.31
CA SER A 14 -16.96 -4.19 16.93
C SER A 14 -17.04 -2.99 15.98
N LEU A 15 -16.17 -2.89 14.97
CA LEU A 15 -16.21 -1.84 13.96
C LEU A 15 -17.43 -1.99 13.05
N ILE A 16 -17.66 -3.21 12.56
CA ILE A 16 -18.78 -3.44 11.64
C ILE A 16 -20.12 -3.43 12.38
N GLU A 17 -20.19 -3.85 13.64
CA GLU A 17 -21.36 -3.66 14.50
C GLU A 17 -21.68 -2.17 14.69
N HIS A 18 -20.66 -1.36 14.97
CA HIS A 18 -20.80 0.09 15.10
C HIS A 18 -21.33 0.71 13.79
N ALA A 19 -20.68 0.40 12.66
CA ALA A 19 -21.07 0.91 11.35
C ALA A 19 -22.51 0.50 10.99
N GLY A 20 -22.86 -0.76 11.15
CA GLY A 20 -24.22 -1.26 10.87
C GLY A 20 -25.29 -0.62 11.76
N ARG A 21 -24.98 -0.40 13.05
CA ARG A 21 -25.93 0.17 14.02
C ARG A 21 -26.14 1.67 13.87
N TYR A 22 -25.06 2.44 13.73
CA TYR A 22 -25.13 3.90 13.81
C TYR A 22 -25.03 4.58 12.44
N HIS A 23 -24.48 3.89 11.43
CA HIS A 23 -24.28 4.38 10.07
C HIS A 23 -24.90 3.46 9.02
N GLY A 24 -25.85 2.58 9.43
CA GLY A 24 -26.41 1.53 8.58
C GLY A 24 -27.03 1.99 7.26
N LYS A 25 -27.40 3.28 7.14
CA LYS A 25 -27.94 3.87 5.89
C LYS A 25 -26.88 4.57 5.02
N THR A 26 -25.64 4.72 5.53
CA THR A 26 -24.57 5.33 4.75
C THR A 26 -24.14 4.38 3.64
N GLU A 27 -24.05 4.89 2.41
CA GLU A 27 -23.78 4.09 1.22
C GLU A 27 -22.37 3.48 1.21
N VAL A 28 -22.29 2.26 0.69
CA VAL A 28 -21.10 1.61 0.19
C VAL A 28 -21.33 1.32 -1.28
N VAL A 29 -20.61 2.04 -2.15
CA VAL A 29 -20.74 1.92 -3.61
C VAL A 29 -19.61 1.03 -4.13
N SER A 30 -19.92 0.07 -4.97
CA SER A 30 -18.96 -0.87 -5.53
C SER A 30 -19.07 -0.94 -7.05
N VAL A 31 -17.96 -0.76 -7.76
CA VAL A 31 -17.88 -1.06 -9.18
C VAL A 31 -17.69 -2.56 -9.35
N GLU A 32 -18.55 -3.17 -10.16
CA GLU A 32 -18.54 -4.63 -10.38
C GLU A 32 -17.56 -5.04 -11.48
N THR A 33 -17.02 -6.26 -11.35
CA THR A 33 -16.12 -6.84 -12.37
C THR A 33 -16.84 -7.13 -13.69
N SER A 34 -18.15 -7.33 -13.65
CA SER A 34 -19.02 -7.50 -14.81
C SER A 34 -19.43 -6.19 -15.49
N GLY A 35 -19.03 -5.06 -14.91
CA GLY A 35 -19.48 -3.72 -15.29
C GLY A 35 -20.72 -3.26 -14.49
N GLY A 36 -20.94 -1.96 -14.45
CA GLY A 36 -21.98 -1.35 -13.60
C GLY A 36 -21.52 -1.11 -12.17
N MET A 37 -22.46 -0.70 -11.31
CA MET A 37 -22.23 -0.41 -9.89
C MET A 37 -23.31 -1.03 -9.02
N THR A 38 -22.89 -1.64 -7.92
CA THR A 38 -23.77 -2.05 -6.83
C THR A 38 -23.78 -0.97 -5.76
N ARG A 39 -24.98 -0.61 -5.29
CA ARG A 39 -25.19 0.30 -4.18
C ARG A 39 -25.66 -0.49 -2.98
N SER A 40 -24.84 -0.57 -1.99
CA SER A 40 -25.10 -1.15 -0.68
C SER A 40 -24.98 -0.08 0.41
N ASN A 41 -25.00 -0.49 1.65
CA ASN A 41 -24.84 0.37 2.81
C ASN A 41 -24.20 -0.39 3.98
N TRP A 42 -23.72 0.32 5.01
CA TRP A 42 -23.08 -0.33 6.15
C TRP A 42 -23.95 -1.34 6.88
N GLY A 43 -25.28 -1.16 6.86
CA GLY A 43 -26.22 -2.12 7.44
C GLY A 43 -26.22 -3.45 6.69
N GLU A 44 -26.24 -3.41 5.37
CA GLU A 44 -26.17 -4.60 4.52
C GLU A 44 -24.80 -5.28 4.63
N VAL A 45 -23.70 -4.52 4.59
CA VAL A 45 -22.34 -5.05 4.79
C VAL A 45 -22.23 -5.78 6.14
N ALA A 46 -22.77 -5.19 7.22
CA ALA A 46 -22.77 -5.81 8.54
C ALA A 46 -23.59 -7.12 8.57
N GLN A 47 -24.78 -7.12 7.96
CA GLN A 47 -25.62 -8.32 7.84
C GLN A 47 -24.95 -9.43 7.04
N ASN A 48 -24.34 -9.08 5.91
CA ASN A 48 -23.65 -10.05 5.05
C ASN A 48 -22.39 -10.59 5.73
N ALA A 49 -21.67 -9.77 6.50
CA ALA A 49 -20.53 -10.23 7.30
C ALA A 49 -20.97 -11.27 8.36
N LEU A 50 -22.12 -11.05 9.04
CA LEU A 50 -22.70 -12.03 9.97
C LEU A 50 -23.10 -13.33 9.26
N ARG A 51 -23.76 -13.22 8.11
CA ARG A 51 -24.14 -14.40 7.28
C ARG A 51 -22.92 -15.17 6.83
N LEU A 52 -21.89 -14.48 6.36
CA LEU A 52 -20.64 -15.12 5.95
C LEU A 52 -19.98 -15.87 7.12
N ALA A 53 -19.89 -15.25 8.29
CA ALA A 53 -19.34 -15.89 9.49
C ALA A 53 -20.08 -17.19 9.84
N SER A 54 -21.42 -17.15 9.86
CA SER A 54 -22.26 -18.34 10.06
C SER A 54 -22.08 -19.39 8.97
N ALA A 55 -22.00 -18.99 7.71
CA ALA A 55 -21.82 -19.90 6.59
C ALA A 55 -20.45 -20.61 6.65
N LEU A 56 -19.40 -19.91 7.06
CA LEU A 56 -18.08 -20.50 7.28
C LEU A 56 -18.09 -21.55 8.41
N ASP A 57 -18.86 -21.33 9.48
CA ASP A 57 -19.05 -22.34 10.52
C ASP A 57 -19.72 -23.60 9.96
N LYS A 58 -20.77 -23.41 9.15
CA LYS A 58 -21.48 -24.53 8.48
C LYS A 58 -20.62 -25.30 7.49
N LEU A 59 -19.67 -24.62 6.82
CA LEU A 59 -18.67 -25.26 5.97
C LEU A 59 -17.56 -25.99 6.76
N GLY A 60 -17.57 -25.88 8.09
CA GLY A 60 -16.57 -26.50 8.95
C GLY A 60 -15.18 -25.85 8.89
N VAL A 61 -15.12 -24.56 8.52
CA VAL A 61 -13.85 -23.80 8.52
C VAL A 61 -13.47 -23.52 9.96
N SER A 62 -12.27 -23.93 10.35
CA SER A 62 -11.81 -23.87 11.74
C SER A 62 -11.56 -22.43 12.19
N HIS A 63 -11.65 -22.20 13.50
CA HIS A 63 -11.14 -20.97 14.12
C HIS A 63 -9.61 -20.87 13.88
N GLY A 64 -9.12 -19.68 13.53
CA GLY A 64 -7.71 -19.46 13.15
C GLY A 64 -7.33 -19.93 11.74
N ALA A 65 -8.26 -20.54 10.98
CA ALA A 65 -8.01 -20.89 9.58
C ALA A 65 -7.78 -19.65 8.72
N ARG A 66 -6.88 -19.77 7.73
CA ARG A 66 -6.63 -18.70 6.76
C ARG A 66 -7.58 -18.85 5.59
N CYS A 67 -8.24 -17.75 5.25
CA CYS A 67 -9.15 -17.63 4.11
C CYS A 67 -8.48 -16.71 3.09
N ALA A 68 -7.93 -17.29 2.03
CA ALA A 68 -7.28 -16.58 0.95
C ALA A 68 -8.30 -15.77 0.13
N THR A 69 -7.94 -14.54 -0.24
CA THR A 69 -8.72 -13.71 -1.17
C THR A 69 -7.87 -13.27 -2.35
N ILE A 70 -8.41 -13.42 -3.58
CA ILE A 70 -7.86 -12.84 -4.81
C ILE A 70 -8.99 -11.99 -5.42
N ALA A 71 -9.10 -10.74 -4.97
CA ALA A 71 -10.25 -9.89 -5.29
C ALA A 71 -9.86 -8.42 -5.43
N TRP A 72 -10.63 -7.71 -6.26
CA TRP A 72 -10.57 -6.26 -6.38
C TRP A 72 -11.20 -5.57 -5.17
N ASN A 73 -11.11 -4.24 -5.13
CA ASN A 73 -11.83 -3.44 -4.15
C ASN A 73 -13.32 -3.43 -4.51
N ASN A 74 -14.10 -4.32 -3.89
CA ASN A 74 -15.56 -4.41 -4.05
C ASN A 74 -16.24 -4.73 -2.72
N VAL A 75 -17.58 -4.63 -2.68
CA VAL A 75 -18.35 -4.79 -1.46
C VAL A 75 -18.23 -6.19 -0.86
N ARG A 76 -18.17 -7.25 -1.68
CA ARG A 76 -18.01 -8.64 -1.21
C ARG A 76 -16.66 -8.85 -0.53
N HIS A 77 -15.60 -8.25 -1.09
CA HIS A 77 -14.28 -8.28 -0.44
C HIS A 77 -14.29 -7.53 0.90
N LEU A 78 -15.04 -6.42 1.00
CA LEU A 78 -15.23 -5.70 2.25
C LEU A 78 -15.98 -6.54 3.29
N GLU A 79 -17.04 -7.24 2.90
CA GLU A 79 -17.80 -8.17 3.76
C GLU A 79 -16.90 -9.30 4.29
N ILE A 80 -15.98 -9.81 3.43
CA ILE A 80 -15.00 -10.84 3.81
C ILE A 80 -14.05 -10.32 4.89
N TYR A 81 -13.58 -9.08 4.80
CA TYR A 81 -12.71 -8.49 5.82
C TYR A 81 -13.31 -8.56 7.22
N PHE A 82 -14.60 -8.31 7.34
CA PHE A 82 -15.29 -8.33 8.62
C PHE A 82 -15.82 -9.74 8.97
N GLY A 83 -16.39 -10.46 8.02
CA GLY A 83 -16.97 -11.77 8.26
C GLY A 83 -15.95 -12.83 8.64
N VAL A 84 -14.81 -12.85 7.97
CA VAL A 84 -13.72 -13.78 8.25
C VAL A 84 -13.03 -13.41 9.56
N ALA A 85 -12.49 -12.19 9.67
CA ALA A 85 -11.77 -11.78 10.88
C ALA A 85 -12.68 -11.75 12.10
N GLY A 86 -13.89 -11.18 12.00
CA GLY A 86 -14.83 -11.10 13.11
C GLY A 86 -15.24 -12.45 13.69
N SER A 87 -15.21 -13.51 12.89
CA SER A 87 -15.48 -14.89 13.34
C SER A 87 -14.23 -15.63 13.85
N GLY A 88 -13.12 -14.92 14.06
CA GLY A 88 -11.88 -15.51 14.59
C GLY A 88 -11.06 -16.31 13.59
N ARG A 89 -11.27 -16.06 12.31
CA ARG A 89 -10.47 -16.58 11.20
C ARG A 89 -9.53 -15.50 10.68
N VAL A 90 -8.63 -15.84 9.77
CA VAL A 90 -7.60 -14.92 9.25
C VAL A 90 -7.88 -14.62 7.78
N THR A 91 -8.12 -13.37 7.44
CA THR A 91 -8.23 -12.93 6.05
C THR A 91 -6.84 -12.85 5.43
N HIS A 92 -6.52 -13.75 4.50
CA HIS A 92 -5.25 -13.72 3.77
C HIS A 92 -5.45 -13.05 2.42
N THR A 93 -5.01 -11.80 2.30
CA THR A 93 -5.15 -11.04 1.06
C THR A 93 -3.97 -11.28 0.13
N ILE A 94 -4.24 -11.70 -1.11
CA ILE A 94 -3.22 -12.10 -2.08
C ILE A 94 -3.22 -11.15 -3.27
N ASN A 95 -2.03 -10.65 -3.60
CA ASN A 95 -1.83 -9.82 -4.79
C ASN A 95 -1.94 -10.68 -6.06
N PRO A 96 -2.94 -10.45 -6.92
CA PRO A 96 -3.16 -11.25 -8.15
C PRO A 96 -2.06 -11.09 -9.20
N ARG A 97 -1.18 -10.09 -9.03
CA ARG A 97 -0.08 -9.81 -9.96
C ARG A 97 1.20 -10.59 -9.63
N LEU A 98 1.19 -11.42 -8.58
CA LEU A 98 2.28 -12.33 -8.28
C LEU A 98 2.43 -13.37 -9.37
N PHE A 99 3.66 -13.84 -9.58
CA PHE A 99 3.90 -14.94 -10.51
C PHE A 99 3.24 -16.23 -10.00
N PRO A 100 2.85 -17.18 -10.90
CA PRO A 100 2.19 -18.43 -10.51
C PRO A 100 2.90 -19.19 -9.38
N GLU A 101 4.21 -19.28 -9.43
CA GLU A 101 5.02 -19.96 -8.42
C GLU A 101 4.93 -19.28 -7.05
N GLN A 102 4.85 -17.93 -7.04
CA GLN A 102 4.67 -17.16 -5.83
C GLN A 102 3.25 -17.30 -5.27
N LEU A 103 2.22 -17.35 -6.13
CA LEU A 103 0.85 -17.60 -5.71
C LEU A 103 0.73 -18.97 -5.04
N ILE A 104 1.30 -20.01 -5.65
CA ILE A 104 1.36 -21.36 -5.08
C ILE A 104 2.10 -21.35 -3.73
N TYR A 105 3.24 -20.66 -3.69
CA TYR A 105 4.04 -20.57 -2.48
C TYR A 105 3.26 -19.91 -1.34
N VAL A 106 2.69 -18.72 -1.53
CA VAL A 106 2.04 -17.98 -0.43
C VAL A 106 0.82 -18.71 0.10
N MET A 107 -0.01 -19.31 -0.77
CA MET A 107 -1.19 -20.08 -0.36
C MET A 107 -0.82 -21.36 0.41
N ASN A 108 0.17 -22.11 -0.07
CA ASN A 108 0.62 -23.32 0.62
C ASN A 108 1.38 -23.02 1.92
N HIS A 109 2.21 -21.96 1.96
CA HIS A 109 2.92 -21.53 3.15
C HIS A 109 1.96 -21.02 4.23
N ALA A 110 0.93 -20.27 3.83
CA ALA A 110 -0.15 -19.86 4.73
C ALA A 110 -1.03 -21.03 5.18
N ALA A 111 -1.00 -22.16 4.48
CA ALA A 111 -1.91 -23.28 4.64
C ALA A 111 -3.38 -22.81 4.59
N ASP A 112 -3.73 -22.05 3.54
CA ASP A 112 -5.08 -21.54 3.34
C ASP A 112 -6.08 -22.69 3.19
N GLU A 113 -7.23 -22.58 3.86
CA GLU A 113 -8.30 -23.60 3.78
C GLU A 113 -9.35 -23.26 2.73
N ILE A 114 -9.55 -21.97 2.45
CA ILE A 114 -10.54 -21.46 1.49
C ILE A 114 -9.87 -20.47 0.56
N LEU A 115 -10.31 -20.45 -0.70
CA LEU A 115 -9.97 -19.43 -1.68
C LEU A 115 -11.25 -18.72 -2.14
N LEU A 116 -11.37 -17.44 -1.85
CA LEU A 116 -12.44 -16.55 -2.33
C LEU A 116 -11.86 -15.64 -3.43
N LEU A 117 -12.50 -15.59 -4.61
CA LEU A 117 -11.93 -14.85 -5.72
C LEU A 117 -12.97 -14.20 -6.63
N ASP A 118 -12.59 -13.10 -7.25
CA ASP A 118 -13.38 -12.48 -8.33
C ASP A 118 -13.30 -13.29 -9.62
N ARG A 119 -14.36 -13.18 -10.46
CA ARG A 119 -14.47 -13.84 -11.77
C ARG A 119 -13.24 -13.64 -12.66
N THR A 120 -12.64 -12.46 -12.60
CA THR A 120 -11.41 -12.10 -13.33
C THR A 120 -10.25 -13.07 -13.05
N PHE A 121 -10.19 -13.65 -11.86
CA PHE A 121 -9.09 -14.49 -11.40
C PHE A 121 -9.40 -15.99 -11.42
N LEU A 122 -10.60 -16.38 -11.87
CA LEU A 122 -11.00 -17.78 -11.95
C LEU A 122 -10.03 -18.64 -12.80
N PRO A 123 -9.52 -18.16 -13.96
CA PRO A 123 -8.54 -18.94 -14.75
C PRO A 123 -7.23 -19.20 -13.99
N VAL A 124 -6.86 -18.32 -13.05
CA VAL A 124 -5.68 -18.54 -12.19
C VAL A 124 -5.96 -19.67 -11.21
N ALA A 125 -7.13 -19.67 -10.57
CA ALA A 125 -7.51 -20.72 -9.63
C ALA A 125 -7.64 -22.09 -10.33
N GLU A 126 -8.26 -22.15 -11.49
CA GLU A 126 -8.35 -23.36 -12.32
C GLU A 126 -6.95 -23.94 -12.60
N LYS A 127 -6.05 -23.11 -13.12
CA LYS A 127 -4.69 -23.51 -13.48
C LYS A 127 -3.84 -23.98 -12.29
N LEU A 128 -4.02 -23.35 -11.12
CA LEU A 128 -3.21 -23.63 -9.93
C LEU A 128 -3.81 -24.70 -9.01
N ARG A 129 -5.06 -25.12 -9.23
CA ARG A 129 -5.83 -25.99 -8.32
C ARG A 129 -5.05 -27.23 -7.86
N GLU A 130 -4.40 -27.93 -8.76
CA GLU A 130 -3.66 -29.16 -8.46
C GLU A 130 -2.42 -28.93 -7.56
N HIS A 131 -1.92 -27.69 -7.52
CA HIS A 131 -0.77 -27.30 -6.72
C HIS A 131 -1.14 -26.77 -5.33
N LEU A 132 -2.43 -26.49 -5.07
CA LEU A 132 -2.93 -25.93 -3.81
C LEU A 132 -3.30 -27.07 -2.85
N LYS A 133 -2.40 -27.34 -1.89
CA LYS A 133 -2.46 -28.55 -1.04
C LYS A 133 -3.52 -28.52 0.05
N THR A 134 -3.90 -27.32 0.52
CA THR A 134 -4.74 -27.14 1.72
C THR A 134 -6.10 -26.54 1.43
N ILE A 135 -6.32 -26.02 0.22
CA ILE A 135 -7.59 -25.42 -0.19
C ILE A 135 -8.68 -26.50 -0.29
N LYS A 136 -9.66 -26.41 0.58
CA LYS A 136 -10.84 -27.30 0.64
C LYS A 136 -11.97 -26.79 -0.24
N HIS A 137 -12.19 -25.47 -0.26
CA HIS A 137 -13.29 -24.83 -1.00
C HIS A 137 -12.77 -23.66 -1.82
N VAL A 138 -13.29 -23.54 -3.04
CA VAL A 138 -13.11 -22.37 -3.91
C VAL A 138 -14.47 -21.68 -4.03
N ILE A 139 -14.53 -20.39 -3.74
CA ILE A 139 -15.75 -19.60 -3.68
C ILE A 139 -15.62 -18.43 -4.66
N LEU A 140 -16.46 -18.39 -5.69
CA LEU A 140 -16.54 -17.29 -6.63
C LEU A 140 -17.35 -16.14 -6.02
N LEU A 141 -16.81 -14.93 -6.03
CA LEU A 141 -17.49 -13.73 -5.53
C LEU A 141 -18.57 -13.27 -6.53
N GLY A 142 -19.83 -13.49 -6.18
CA GLY A 142 -20.97 -13.14 -6.99
C GLY A 142 -22.08 -14.18 -6.96
N PRO A 143 -23.12 -13.97 -7.79
CA PRO A 143 -24.18 -14.95 -7.99
C PRO A 143 -23.67 -16.18 -8.75
N ARG A 144 -24.51 -17.21 -8.85
CA ARG A 144 -24.20 -18.41 -9.64
C ARG A 144 -23.88 -18.04 -11.09
N ASP A 145 -22.81 -18.64 -11.58
CA ASP A 145 -22.29 -18.52 -12.94
C ASP A 145 -22.03 -19.95 -13.48
N GLU A 146 -22.87 -20.41 -14.38
CA GLU A 146 -22.82 -21.78 -14.90
C GLU A 146 -21.57 -22.03 -15.77
N GLU A 147 -21.05 -21.00 -16.44
CA GLU A 147 -19.79 -21.09 -17.16
C GLU A 147 -18.63 -21.30 -16.19
N ALA A 148 -18.61 -20.54 -15.10
CA ALA A 148 -17.61 -20.69 -14.04
C ALA A 148 -17.71 -22.05 -13.34
N ALA A 149 -18.93 -22.56 -13.10
CA ALA A 149 -19.17 -23.87 -12.51
C ALA A 149 -18.58 -24.99 -13.35
N ALA A 150 -18.59 -24.85 -14.68
CA ALA A 150 -18.01 -25.81 -15.60
C ALA A 150 -16.47 -25.78 -15.64
N MET A 151 -15.83 -24.66 -15.19
CA MET A 151 -14.37 -24.51 -15.17
C MET A 151 -13.73 -25.15 -13.93
N VAL A 152 -14.40 -25.08 -12.78
CA VAL A 152 -13.83 -25.52 -11.49
C VAL A 152 -14.82 -26.44 -10.80
N ASP A 153 -14.45 -27.72 -10.68
CA ASP A 153 -15.29 -28.72 -9.99
C ASP A 153 -15.46 -28.36 -8.50
N GLY A 154 -16.71 -28.44 -8.03
CA GLY A 154 -17.07 -28.10 -6.66
C GLY A 154 -16.99 -26.59 -6.33
N LEU A 155 -17.03 -25.70 -7.35
CA LEU A 155 -17.07 -24.26 -7.16
C LEU A 155 -18.33 -23.85 -6.40
N LEU A 156 -18.13 -23.08 -5.33
CA LEU A 156 -19.21 -22.46 -4.57
C LEU A 156 -19.40 -21.00 -5.02
N PHE A 157 -20.59 -20.45 -4.80
CA PHE A 157 -20.93 -19.08 -5.15
C PHE A 157 -21.23 -18.28 -3.89
N TYR A 158 -20.63 -17.09 -3.80
CA TYR A 158 -20.69 -16.26 -2.60
C TYR A 158 -22.11 -15.89 -2.21
N ASP A 159 -22.92 -15.46 -3.17
CA ASP A 159 -24.28 -15.01 -2.90
C ASP A 159 -25.16 -16.19 -2.39
N GLU A 160 -25.02 -17.39 -2.97
CA GLU A 160 -25.67 -18.61 -2.46
C GLU A 160 -25.14 -19.03 -1.08
N LEU A 161 -23.85 -18.87 -0.85
CA LEU A 161 -23.24 -19.17 0.45
C LEU A 161 -23.83 -18.26 1.56
N LEU A 162 -24.00 -16.95 1.28
CA LEU A 162 -24.63 -16.03 2.20
C LEU A 162 -26.07 -16.41 2.56
N GLU A 163 -26.85 -16.98 1.60
CA GLU A 163 -28.21 -17.46 1.85
C GLU A 163 -28.26 -18.59 2.89
N THR A 164 -27.19 -19.38 2.97
CA THR A 164 -27.08 -20.44 4.00
C THR A 164 -26.79 -19.88 5.39
N GLY A 165 -26.25 -18.66 5.49
CA GLY A 165 -25.82 -18.03 6.73
C GLY A 165 -26.99 -17.54 7.60
N ASP A 166 -26.82 -17.61 8.93
CA ASP A 166 -27.79 -17.08 9.88
C ASP A 166 -27.53 -15.57 10.08
N PRO A 167 -28.52 -14.70 9.78
CA PRO A 167 -28.38 -13.25 10.02
C PRO A 167 -28.38 -12.88 11.51
N ALA A 168 -28.76 -13.79 12.40
CA ALA A 168 -28.75 -13.63 13.84
C ALA A 168 -27.46 -14.16 14.50
N TYR A 169 -26.45 -14.49 13.70
CA TYR A 169 -25.15 -14.93 14.18
C TYR A 169 -24.58 -13.96 15.22
N GLN A 170 -24.00 -14.51 16.29
CA GLN A 170 -23.37 -13.71 17.34
C GLN A 170 -21.87 -13.81 17.19
N TRP A 171 -21.20 -12.65 17.12
CA TRP A 171 -19.74 -12.60 17.07
C TRP A 171 -19.15 -13.28 18.31
N PRO A 172 -18.18 -14.21 18.12
CA PRO A 172 -17.45 -14.78 19.26
C PRO A 172 -16.55 -13.72 19.92
N GLU A 173 -16.39 -13.83 21.23
CA GLU A 173 -15.36 -13.10 21.96
C GLU A 173 -14.12 -13.97 22.14
N PHE A 174 -12.95 -13.40 21.87
CA PHE A 174 -11.65 -14.07 21.98
C PHE A 174 -10.54 -13.05 22.27
N ASP A 175 -9.31 -13.52 22.44
CA ASP A 175 -8.15 -12.67 22.71
C ASP A 175 -7.91 -11.69 21.53
N GLU A 176 -7.84 -10.40 21.82
CA GLU A 176 -7.55 -9.33 20.85
C GLU A 176 -6.18 -9.46 20.16
N ASN A 177 -5.26 -10.24 20.75
CA ASN A 177 -3.98 -10.56 20.13
C ASN A 177 -4.07 -11.68 19.09
N SER A 178 -5.24 -12.32 18.93
CA SER A 178 -5.47 -13.29 17.86
C SER A 178 -5.25 -12.67 16.49
N ALA A 179 -4.78 -13.49 15.55
CA ALA A 179 -4.56 -13.09 14.17
C ALA A 179 -5.89 -12.71 13.48
N ALA A 180 -5.89 -11.60 12.75
CA ALA A 180 -7.04 -11.09 12.00
C ALA A 180 -6.81 -11.12 10.50
N SER A 181 -5.61 -10.74 10.06
CA SER A 181 -5.27 -10.74 8.64
C SER A 181 -3.80 -11.07 8.38
N LEU A 182 -3.52 -11.62 7.21
CA LEU A 182 -2.20 -12.00 6.73
C LEU A 182 -1.97 -11.33 5.37
N CYS A 183 -0.82 -10.66 5.23
CA CYS A 183 -0.40 -10.06 3.97
C CYS A 183 1.06 -10.40 3.69
N TYR A 184 1.37 -10.83 2.47
CA TYR A 184 2.74 -11.12 2.09
C TYR A 184 3.41 -9.90 1.45
N THR A 185 4.68 -9.70 1.79
CA THR A 185 5.53 -8.72 1.12
C THR A 185 5.81 -9.15 -0.32
N SER A 186 6.11 -8.20 -1.20
CA SER A 186 6.39 -8.49 -2.62
C SER A 186 7.71 -9.22 -2.88
N GLY A 187 8.52 -9.47 -1.84
CA GLY A 187 9.78 -10.21 -1.91
C GLY A 187 10.69 -9.79 -3.07
N THR A 188 11.43 -8.71 -2.92
CA THR A 188 12.40 -8.29 -3.96
C THR A 188 13.64 -9.18 -4.00
N THR A 189 13.85 -9.99 -2.97
CA THR A 189 14.95 -10.95 -2.83
C THR A 189 14.45 -12.20 -2.11
N GLY A 190 14.16 -13.26 -2.86
CA GLY A 190 13.69 -14.53 -2.31
C GLY A 190 12.16 -14.64 -2.24
N ASN A 191 11.66 -15.63 -1.49
CA ASN A 191 10.22 -15.85 -1.33
C ASN A 191 9.55 -14.71 -0.54
N PRO A 192 8.29 -14.36 -0.87
CA PRO A 192 7.50 -13.41 -0.11
C PRO A 192 7.43 -13.81 1.38
N LYS A 193 7.51 -12.82 2.28
CA LYS A 193 7.39 -13.02 3.72
C LYS A 193 6.00 -12.60 4.18
N GLY A 194 5.34 -13.42 5.00
CA GLY A 194 4.03 -13.13 5.55
C GLY A 194 4.13 -12.23 6.79
N VAL A 195 3.29 -11.21 6.86
CA VAL A 195 3.09 -10.36 8.05
C VAL A 195 1.69 -10.62 8.56
N LEU A 196 1.59 -11.06 9.82
CA LEU A 196 0.36 -11.48 10.46
C LEU A 196 -0.11 -10.39 11.44
N TYR A 197 -1.19 -9.69 11.08
CA TYR A 197 -1.76 -8.62 11.91
C TYR A 197 -2.75 -9.20 12.93
N SER A 198 -2.72 -8.70 14.17
CA SER A 198 -3.70 -9.04 15.19
C SER A 198 -4.94 -8.12 15.11
N HIS A 199 -6.03 -8.53 15.75
CA HIS A 199 -7.19 -7.65 15.97
C HIS A 199 -6.76 -6.38 16.68
N ARG A 200 -6.01 -6.50 17.78
CA ARG A 200 -5.50 -5.37 18.55
C ARG A 200 -4.68 -4.40 17.70
N SER A 201 -3.71 -4.89 16.95
CA SER A 201 -2.85 -4.01 16.12
C SER A 201 -3.67 -3.28 15.05
N THR A 202 -4.64 -3.96 14.41
CA THR A 202 -5.53 -3.38 13.40
C THR A 202 -6.45 -2.31 14.00
N MET A 203 -7.02 -2.56 15.19
CA MET A 203 -7.88 -1.60 15.90
C MET A 203 -7.10 -0.34 16.30
N ILE A 204 -5.92 -0.50 16.91
CA ILE A 204 -5.09 0.64 17.33
C ILE A 204 -4.60 1.42 16.11
N HIS A 205 -4.15 0.74 15.04
CA HIS A 205 -3.79 1.37 13.78
C HIS A 205 -4.95 2.20 13.20
N SER A 206 -6.17 1.66 13.21
CA SER A 206 -7.35 2.36 12.67
C SER A 206 -7.72 3.61 13.50
N LEU A 207 -7.64 3.51 14.82
CA LEU A 207 -7.87 4.64 15.73
C LEU A 207 -6.79 5.71 15.57
N ALA A 208 -5.52 5.31 15.55
CA ALA A 208 -4.40 6.22 15.37
C ALA A 208 -4.40 6.84 13.97
N GLY A 209 -4.57 6.03 12.91
CA GLY A 209 -4.58 6.48 11.52
C GLY A 209 -5.70 7.47 11.18
N ASN A 210 -6.77 7.50 12.00
CA ASN A 210 -7.88 8.43 11.82
C ASN A 210 -7.79 9.72 12.67
N GLN A 211 -6.65 9.98 13.32
CA GLN A 211 -6.46 11.23 14.05
C GLN A 211 -6.48 12.46 13.11
N PRO A 212 -6.75 13.67 13.65
CA PRO A 212 -6.85 14.92 12.84
C PRO A 212 -5.64 15.21 11.96
N ASP A 213 -4.42 14.93 12.44
CA ASP A 213 -3.17 15.15 11.72
C ASP A 213 -2.80 13.97 10.79
N LEU A 214 -3.71 13.04 10.56
CA LEU A 214 -3.52 11.87 9.72
C LEU A 214 -4.61 11.80 8.63
N MET A 215 -5.38 10.71 8.55
CA MET A 215 -6.42 10.61 7.52
C MET A 215 -7.64 11.49 7.80
N CYS A 216 -7.98 11.72 9.08
CA CYS A 216 -9.07 12.59 9.53
C CYS A 216 -10.40 12.33 8.79
N ILE A 217 -10.76 11.06 8.63
CA ILE A 217 -11.98 10.62 7.95
C ILE A 217 -13.17 10.73 8.91
N SER A 218 -14.25 11.32 8.46
CA SER A 218 -15.50 11.50 9.24
C SER A 218 -16.71 10.96 8.50
N ALA A 219 -17.85 10.83 9.18
CA ALA A 219 -19.13 10.44 8.57
C ALA A 219 -19.64 11.40 7.47
N ARG A 220 -18.97 12.55 7.27
CA ARG A 220 -19.29 13.53 6.22
C ARG A 220 -18.47 13.33 4.95
N ASP A 221 -17.49 12.42 5.00
CA ASP A 221 -16.59 12.17 3.89
C ASP A 221 -17.12 11.06 2.97
N THR A 222 -16.75 11.17 1.70
CA THR A 222 -16.84 10.10 0.71
C THR A 222 -15.42 9.67 0.37
N VAL A 223 -15.09 8.42 0.65
CA VAL A 223 -13.72 7.89 0.59
C VAL A 223 -13.56 6.93 -0.58
N LEU A 224 -12.55 7.16 -1.41
CA LEU A 224 -12.18 6.31 -2.56
C LEU A 224 -10.78 5.71 -2.37
N PRO A 225 -10.65 4.48 -1.84
CA PRO A 225 -9.38 3.78 -1.80
C PRO A 225 -9.04 3.20 -3.18
N VAL A 226 -8.18 3.89 -3.93
CA VAL A 226 -7.62 3.35 -5.18
C VAL A 226 -6.51 2.35 -4.88
N VAL A 227 -5.90 2.47 -3.69
CA VAL A 227 -4.98 1.46 -3.16
C VAL A 227 -5.71 0.13 -2.96
N PRO A 228 -5.11 -0.99 -3.41
CA PRO A 228 -5.82 -2.26 -3.44
C PRO A 228 -6.02 -2.86 -2.03
N MET A 229 -7.20 -3.43 -1.80
CA MET A 229 -7.50 -4.19 -0.59
C MET A 229 -6.62 -5.46 -0.48
N PHE A 230 -6.23 -6.04 -1.59
CA PHE A 230 -5.32 -7.18 -1.60
C PHE A 230 -3.86 -6.83 -1.21
N HIS A 231 -3.53 -5.56 -0.98
CA HIS A 231 -2.20 -5.11 -0.57
C HIS A 231 -2.30 -4.22 0.67
N VAL A 232 -1.74 -4.71 1.77
CA VAL A 232 -1.72 -4.03 3.11
C VAL A 232 -3.09 -3.46 3.49
N GLY A 233 -4.16 -4.23 3.19
CA GLY A 233 -5.53 -3.90 3.57
C GLY A 233 -6.02 -2.53 3.11
N ALA A 234 -5.66 -2.08 1.89
CA ALA A 234 -5.95 -0.73 1.40
C ALA A 234 -5.59 0.35 2.45
N TRP A 235 -4.44 0.20 3.12
CA TRP A 235 -3.92 1.11 4.14
C TRP A 235 -4.85 1.30 5.36
N GLY A 236 -5.64 0.27 5.69
CA GLY A 236 -6.57 0.29 6.80
C GLY A 236 -7.89 1.03 6.54
N VAL A 237 -8.09 1.54 5.33
CA VAL A 237 -9.32 2.30 4.95
C VAL A 237 -10.61 1.52 5.21
N PRO A 238 -10.74 0.21 4.94
CA PRO A 238 -11.95 -0.54 5.28
C PRO A 238 -12.35 -0.43 6.75
N PHE A 239 -11.38 -0.49 7.65
CA PHE A 239 -11.60 -0.41 9.09
C PHE A 239 -11.87 1.04 9.55
N ILE A 240 -11.11 2.01 9.02
CA ILE A 240 -11.28 3.44 9.35
C ILE A 240 -12.63 3.97 8.86
N THR A 241 -13.10 3.55 7.69
CA THR A 241 -14.40 3.97 7.17
C THR A 241 -15.56 3.35 7.94
N ALA A 242 -15.45 2.10 8.39
CA ALA A 242 -16.41 1.49 9.29
C ALA A 242 -16.43 2.18 10.67
N LEU A 243 -15.25 2.53 11.22
CA LEU A 243 -15.10 3.27 12.46
C LEU A 243 -15.79 4.65 12.41
N SER A 244 -15.60 5.39 11.31
CA SER A 244 -16.12 6.75 11.13
C SER A 244 -17.53 6.81 10.56
N GLY A 245 -18.02 5.74 9.92
CA GLY A 245 -19.29 5.71 9.20
C GLY A 245 -19.28 6.55 7.91
N ALA A 246 -18.11 6.75 7.30
CA ALA A 246 -17.98 7.46 6.03
C ALA A 246 -18.61 6.68 4.87
N LYS A 247 -19.07 7.39 3.83
CA LYS A 247 -19.43 6.75 2.56
C LYS A 247 -18.17 6.18 1.91
N LEU A 248 -18.23 4.93 1.47
CA LEU A 248 -17.11 4.22 0.84
C LEU A 248 -17.43 3.94 -0.63
N VAL A 249 -16.49 4.29 -1.52
CA VAL A 249 -16.59 4.03 -2.96
C VAL A 249 -15.45 3.10 -3.36
N LEU A 250 -15.79 1.90 -3.79
CA LEU A 250 -14.86 0.84 -4.14
C LEU A 250 -14.73 0.77 -5.67
N PRO A 251 -13.54 1.04 -6.24
CA PRO A 251 -13.37 1.25 -7.68
C PRO A 251 -13.39 -0.04 -8.51
N GLY A 252 -13.40 -1.21 -7.90
CA GLY A 252 -13.27 -2.48 -8.62
C GLY A 252 -11.97 -2.54 -9.43
N PRO A 253 -12.02 -3.06 -10.68
CA PRO A 253 -10.86 -3.13 -11.57
C PRO A 253 -10.54 -1.81 -12.29
N GLY A 254 -11.43 -0.80 -12.26
CA GLY A 254 -11.33 0.45 -13.02
C GLY A 254 -10.42 1.49 -12.35
N LEU A 255 -9.11 1.32 -12.46
CA LEU A 255 -8.11 2.19 -11.82
C LEU A 255 -7.47 3.21 -12.77
N ASP A 256 -7.93 3.28 -14.02
CA ASP A 256 -7.49 4.29 -14.98
C ASP A 256 -8.07 5.67 -14.66
N GLY A 257 -7.39 6.72 -15.15
CA GLY A 257 -7.76 8.10 -14.84
C GLY A 257 -9.20 8.47 -15.22
N ALA A 258 -9.72 7.98 -16.34
CA ALA A 258 -11.08 8.31 -16.80
C ALA A 258 -12.15 7.64 -15.91
N SER A 259 -11.92 6.40 -15.49
CA SER A 259 -12.77 5.69 -14.53
C SER A 259 -12.78 6.40 -13.18
N LEU A 260 -11.62 6.86 -12.71
CA LEU A 260 -11.50 7.58 -11.44
C LEU A 260 -12.20 8.95 -11.48
N VAL A 261 -12.08 9.71 -12.59
CA VAL A 261 -12.81 10.98 -12.75
C VAL A 261 -14.32 10.76 -12.63
N LYS A 262 -14.86 9.72 -13.28
CA LYS A 262 -16.30 9.40 -13.18
C LYS A 262 -16.74 9.10 -11.76
N LEU A 263 -15.93 8.37 -10.99
CA LEU A 263 -16.24 8.06 -9.59
C LEU A 263 -16.12 9.29 -8.71
N ILE A 264 -15.07 10.11 -8.89
CA ILE A 264 -14.87 11.33 -8.09
C ILE A 264 -16.04 12.29 -8.29
N ASP A 265 -16.40 12.58 -9.52
CA ASP A 265 -17.47 13.51 -9.84
C ASP A 265 -18.86 12.92 -9.53
N GLY A 266 -19.11 11.67 -9.91
CA GLY A 266 -20.40 11.01 -9.75
C GLY A 266 -20.77 10.72 -8.29
N GLU A 267 -19.81 10.28 -7.48
CA GLU A 267 -20.03 9.93 -6.08
C GLU A 267 -19.64 11.04 -5.10
N GLN A 268 -19.17 12.21 -5.62
CA GLN A 268 -18.74 13.36 -4.81
C GLN A 268 -17.65 12.98 -3.80
N VAL A 269 -16.61 12.30 -4.27
CA VAL A 269 -15.49 11.85 -3.45
C VAL A 269 -14.77 13.05 -2.84
N SER A 270 -14.59 13.03 -1.51
CA SER A 270 -13.87 14.09 -0.77
C SER A 270 -12.43 13.69 -0.44
N ILE A 271 -12.16 12.39 -0.30
CA ILE A 271 -10.85 11.83 0.04
C ILE A 271 -10.56 10.65 -0.88
N ALA A 272 -9.36 10.64 -1.48
CA ALA A 272 -8.90 9.48 -2.23
C ALA A 272 -7.49 9.05 -1.77
N LEU A 273 -7.17 7.77 -1.92
CA LEU A 273 -5.88 7.21 -1.51
C LEU A 273 -5.27 6.43 -2.67
N GLY A 274 -4.04 6.71 -3.03
CA GLY A 274 -3.38 6.08 -4.16
C GLY A 274 -1.87 6.27 -4.20
N VAL A 275 -1.24 5.62 -5.18
CA VAL A 275 0.19 5.77 -5.45
C VAL A 275 0.42 6.84 -6.52
N PRO A 276 1.63 7.45 -6.63
CA PRO A 276 1.90 8.55 -7.56
C PRO A 276 1.54 8.25 -9.02
N THR A 277 1.76 7.02 -9.49
CA THR A 277 1.42 6.63 -10.89
C THR A 277 -0.08 6.73 -11.19
N ILE A 278 -0.93 6.41 -10.22
CA ILE A 278 -2.39 6.57 -10.33
C ILE A 278 -2.75 8.05 -10.44
N TRP A 279 -2.12 8.89 -9.63
CA TRP A 279 -2.39 10.34 -9.62
C TRP A 279 -1.91 11.04 -10.89
N LEU A 280 -0.81 10.59 -11.51
CA LEU A 280 -0.40 11.06 -12.82
C LEU A 280 -1.47 10.74 -13.88
N GLY A 281 -2.01 9.51 -13.88
CA GLY A 281 -3.11 9.13 -14.76
C GLY A 281 -4.38 9.96 -14.52
N LEU A 282 -4.69 10.24 -13.24
CA LEU A 282 -5.83 11.08 -12.87
C LEU A 282 -5.65 12.52 -13.35
N LEU A 283 -4.47 13.14 -13.17
CA LEU A 283 -4.19 14.50 -13.66
C LEU A 283 -4.38 14.61 -15.16
N GLY A 284 -3.85 13.66 -15.94
CA GLY A 284 -4.07 13.63 -17.40
C GLY A 284 -5.54 13.50 -17.80
N ALA A 285 -6.31 12.69 -17.06
CA ALA A 285 -7.74 12.52 -17.32
C ALA A 285 -8.57 13.76 -16.91
N LEU A 286 -8.23 14.42 -15.80
CA LEU A 286 -8.86 15.68 -15.39
C LEU A 286 -8.65 16.77 -16.45
N GLU A 287 -7.46 16.88 -17.00
CA GLU A 287 -7.15 17.81 -18.07
C GLU A 287 -7.92 17.47 -19.35
N ALA A 288 -7.93 16.21 -19.77
CA ALA A 288 -8.61 15.74 -20.98
C ALA A 288 -10.14 15.90 -20.91
N THR A 289 -10.74 15.68 -19.73
CA THR A 289 -12.20 15.79 -19.53
C THR A 289 -12.66 17.19 -19.18
N GLY A 290 -11.77 18.07 -18.74
CA GLY A 290 -12.07 19.39 -18.20
C GLY A 290 -12.73 19.36 -16.81
N SER A 291 -12.82 18.20 -16.17
CA SER A 291 -13.33 18.08 -14.79
C SER A 291 -12.44 18.86 -13.82
N LYS A 292 -13.06 19.45 -12.81
CA LYS A 292 -12.38 20.15 -11.71
C LYS A 292 -12.24 19.29 -10.45
N ALA A 293 -12.81 18.08 -10.43
CA ALA A 293 -12.87 17.22 -9.25
C ALA A 293 -13.23 18.01 -7.98
N ALA A 294 -14.22 18.92 -8.06
CA ALA A 294 -14.47 19.95 -7.06
C ALA A 294 -14.79 19.41 -5.65
N SER A 295 -15.25 18.17 -5.57
CA SER A 295 -15.50 17.48 -4.30
C SER A 295 -14.22 16.99 -3.63
N LEU A 296 -13.15 16.68 -4.39
CA LEU A 296 -11.90 16.09 -3.89
C LEU A 296 -11.09 17.14 -3.11
N LYS A 297 -11.08 17.04 -1.79
CA LYS A 297 -10.40 18.01 -0.92
C LYS A 297 -8.98 17.60 -0.58
N ARG A 298 -8.74 16.30 -0.43
CA ARG A 298 -7.42 15.77 -0.09
C ARG A 298 -7.20 14.38 -0.69
N THR A 299 -5.95 14.07 -0.94
CA THR A 299 -5.54 12.74 -1.33
C THR A 299 -4.30 12.31 -0.55
N VAL A 300 -4.30 11.07 -0.08
CA VAL A 300 -3.15 10.46 0.59
C VAL A 300 -2.32 9.71 -0.44
N VAL A 301 -1.03 9.98 -0.46
CA VAL A 301 -0.07 9.42 -1.43
C VAL A 301 1.05 8.71 -0.70
N GLY A 302 1.31 7.47 -1.09
CA GLY A 302 2.39 6.66 -0.51
C GLY A 302 2.91 5.61 -1.48
N GLY A 303 3.82 4.78 -1.00
CA GLY A 303 4.36 3.65 -1.77
C GLY A 303 5.56 3.98 -2.65
N SER A 304 5.76 5.22 -3.06
CA SER A 304 6.97 5.72 -3.74
C SER A 304 7.13 7.22 -3.53
N ALA A 305 8.28 7.77 -3.97
CA ALA A 305 8.56 9.19 -3.87
C ALA A 305 7.52 10.03 -4.63
N LEU A 306 7.20 11.20 -4.09
CA LEU A 306 6.21 12.12 -4.61
C LEU A 306 6.89 13.22 -5.45
N PRO A 307 6.56 13.35 -6.76
CA PRO A 307 7.11 14.41 -7.58
C PRO A 307 6.66 15.80 -7.09
N PRO A 308 7.57 16.79 -6.94
CA PRO A 308 7.23 18.15 -6.50
C PRO A 308 6.17 18.84 -7.35
N SER A 309 6.20 18.62 -8.66
CA SER A 309 5.22 19.17 -9.61
C SER A 309 3.80 18.71 -9.33
N MET A 310 3.63 17.47 -8.86
CA MET A 310 2.31 16.91 -8.55
C MET A 310 1.64 17.65 -7.38
N ILE A 311 2.38 18.00 -6.33
CA ILE A 311 1.84 18.77 -5.20
C ILE A 311 1.31 20.13 -5.68
N ALA A 312 2.12 20.84 -6.47
CA ALA A 312 1.73 22.14 -7.01
C ALA A 312 0.50 22.04 -7.92
N GLU A 313 0.46 21.04 -8.77
CA GLU A 313 -0.62 20.86 -9.74
C GLU A 313 -1.96 20.55 -9.06
N PHE A 314 -2.01 19.62 -8.11
CA PHE A 314 -3.22 19.32 -7.36
C PHE A 314 -3.72 20.52 -6.56
N ARG A 315 -2.82 21.24 -5.89
CA ARG A 315 -3.17 22.43 -5.13
C ARG A 315 -3.67 23.57 -6.02
N ASP A 316 -2.91 23.93 -7.05
CA ASP A 316 -3.11 25.16 -7.80
C ASP A 316 -4.23 25.04 -8.86
N LYS A 317 -4.37 23.87 -9.51
CA LYS A 317 -5.40 23.63 -10.53
C LYS A 317 -6.72 23.09 -9.97
N TYR A 318 -6.64 22.26 -8.89
CA TYR A 318 -7.80 21.51 -8.39
C TYR A 318 -8.19 21.82 -6.95
N GLY A 319 -7.37 22.58 -6.20
CA GLY A 319 -7.63 22.90 -4.80
C GLY A 319 -7.60 21.69 -3.86
N THR A 320 -6.89 20.64 -4.27
CA THR A 320 -6.77 19.37 -3.54
C THR A 320 -5.46 19.34 -2.76
N ASP A 321 -5.54 19.05 -1.47
CA ASP A 321 -4.37 18.87 -0.62
C ASP A 321 -3.78 17.46 -0.79
N LEU A 322 -2.48 17.41 -1.06
CA LEU A 322 -1.74 16.17 -1.27
C LEU A 322 -0.93 15.83 -0.04
N ILE A 323 -1.24 14.73 0.62
CA ILE A 323 -0.65 14.31 1.88
C ILE A 323 0.28 13.13 1.61
N HIS A 324 1.59 13.35 1.80
CA HIS A 324 2.57 12.29 1.63
C HIS A 324 2.61 11.40 2.87
N ALA A 325 2.63 10.07 2.65
CA ALA A 325 2.72 9.08 3.71
C ALA A 325 3.78 8.03 3.39
N TRP A 326 4.39 7.49 4.42
CA TRP A 326 5.31 6.37 4.32
C TRP A 326 4.88 5.21 5.21
N GLY A 327 5.13 4.04 4.69
CA GLY A 327 4.92 2.79 5.41
C GLY A 327 5.18 1.57 4.54
N MET A 328 5.05 0.42 5.12
CA MET A 328 5.34 -0.87 4.50
C MET A 328 4.42 -1.96 5.08
N THR A 329 4.45 -3.14 4.52
CA THR A 329 3.63 -4.27 5.02
C THR A 329 3.90 -4.51 6.51
N GLU A 330 5.14 -4.39 6.93
CA GLU A 330 5.62 -4.57 8.30
C GLU A 330 5.17 -3.46 9.27
N THR A 331 4.57 -2.37 8.76
CA THR A 331 4.06 -1.25 9.58
C THR A 331 2.53 -1.07 9.50
N SER A 332 1.77 -2.00 8.95
CA SER A 332 0.29 -2.16 8.94
C SER A 332 -0.58 -1.13 8.18
N PRO A 333 -0.17 -0.24 7.25
CA PRO A 333 1.17 0.10 6.83
C PRO A 333 1.72 1.40 7.44
N LEU A 334 1.02 2.12 8.32
CA LEU A 334 1.32 3.50 8.69
C LEU A 334 2.59 3.62 9.56
N GLY A 335 3.66 4.18 8.98
CA GLY A 335 4.88 4.56 9.68
C GLY A 335 4.98 6.07 9.91
N SER A 336 4.64 6.88 8.91
CA SER A 336 4.61 8.35 9.03
C SER A 336 3.62 8.98 8.05
N MET A 337 3.21 10.22 8.34
CA MET A 337 2.36 11.03 7.46
C MET A 337 2.72 12.51 7.56
N ASN A 338 2.69 13.21 6.44
CA ASN A 338 3.11 14.60 6.34
C ASN A 338 1.92 15.54 6.53
N GLN A 339 1.89 16.21 7.68
CA GLN A 339 1.01 17.34 7.94
C GLN A 339 1.82 18.52 8.46
N LEU A 340 1.42 19.73 8.05
CA LEU A 340 2.07 20.96 8.49
C LEU A 340 1.73 21.26 9.96
N LEU A 341 2.72 21.77 10.71
CA LEU A 341 2.50 22.28 12.07
C LEU A 341 1.99 23.71 12.03
N GLN A 342 1.39 24.18 13.13
CA GLN A 342 0.89 25.54 13.27
C GLN A 342 1.96 26.60 12.92
N LYS A 343 3.22 26.39 13.33
CA LYS A 343 4.33 27.30 13.02
C LYS A 343 4.59 27.47 11.52
N HIS A 344 4.25 26.47 10.71
CA HIS A 344 4.42 26.51 9.26
C HIS A 344 3.40 27.41 8.54
N ASN A 345 2.33 27.85 9.23
CA ASN A 345 1.38 28.83 8.68
C ASN A 345 2.02 30.18 8.38
N ALA A 346 3.15 30.50 9.03
CA ALA A 346 3.91 31.71 8.77
C ALA A 346 4.86 31.63 7.56
N LEU A 347 5.04 30.43 7.01
CA LEU A 347 5.92 30.18 5.87
C LEU A 347 5.22 30.49 4.56
N SER A 348 5.99 30.84 3.54
CA SER A 348 5.49 30.97 2.17
C SER A 348 4.98 29.64 1.63
N ALA A 349 4.11 29.69 0.61
CA ALA A 349 3.60 28.48 -0.05
C ALA A 349 4.72 27.58 -0.63
N ALA A 350 5.83 28.18 -1.07
CA ALA A 350 6.98 27.45 -1.58
C ALA A 350 7.71 26.69 -0.45
N GLU A 351 7.91 27.32 0.71
CA GLU A 351 8.52 26.67 1.87
C GLU A 351 7.62 25.54 2.42
N GLN A 352 6.31 25.75 2.50
CA GLN A 352 5.35 24.72 2.89
C GLN A 352 5.39 23.53 1.91
N ALA A 353 5.51 23.80 0.60
CA ALA A 353 5.63 22.75 -0.41
C ALA A 353 6.91 21.91 -0.24
N GLN A 354 8.03 22.53 0.17
CA GLN A 354 9.26 21.79 0.46
C GLN A 354 9.08 20.82 1.65
N ILE A 355 8.40 21.26 2.71
CA ILE A 355 8.10 20.38 3.86
C ILE A 355 7.21 19.19 3.41
N ARG A 356 6.22 19.45 2.56
CA ARG A 356 5.29 18.43 2.05
C ARG A 356 5.92 17.35 1.16
N LEU A 357 7.14 17.56 0.66
CA LEU A 357 7.89 16.55 -0.10
C LEU A 357 8.37 15.38 0.77
N GLY A 358 8.68 15.64 2.04
CA GLY A 358 9.06 14.60 2.99
C GLY A 358 7.91 13.65 3.31
N GLN A 359 8.22 12.51 3.92
CA GLN A 359 7.23 11.51 4.32
C GLN A 359 6.56 11.85 5.66
N GLY A 360 6.93 12.98 6.26
CA GLY A 360 6.29 13.54 7.45
C GLY A 360 6.78 12.93 8.75
N ARG A 361 5.89 12.83 9.73
CA ARG A 361 6.20 12.52 11.13
C ARG A 361 5.55 11.22 11.56
N ALA A 362 6.17 10.53 12.52
CA ALA A 362 5.56 9.39 13.18
C ALA A 362 4.25 9.79 13.88
N PRO A 363 3.16 9.02 13.74
CA PRO A 363 1.96 9.21 14.54
C PRO A 363 2.17 8.72 15.98
N TRP A 364 1.27 9.10 16.88
CA TRP A 364 1.22 8.46 18.19
C TRP A 364 1.16 6.93 18.05
N GLY A 365 1.96 6.24 18.83
CA GLY A 365 2.04 4.77 18.82
C GLY A 365 3.14 4.19 17.92
N VAL A 366 3.91 5.07 17.25
CA VAL A 366 5.10 4.74 16.47
C VAL A 366 6.28 5.60 16.91
N GLU A 367 7.45 5.00 16.99
CA GLU A 367 8.72 5.68 17.22
C GLU A 367 9.65 5.38 16.03
N LEU A 368 10.40 6.40 15.61
CA LEU A 368 11.42 6.32 14.57
C LEU A 368 12.78 6.67 15.17
N ARG A 369 13.85 6.10 14.65
CA ARG A 369 15.22 6.53 14.92
C ARG A 369 16.12 6.26 13.72
N LEU A 370 17.25 6.97 13.70
CA LEU A 370 18.33 6.72 12.75
C LEU A 370 19.52 6.10 13.48
N VAL A 371 20.16 5.13 12.84
CA VAL A 371 21.38 4.50 13.35
C VAL A 371 22.45 4.42 12.26
N ASP A 372 23.72 4.44 12.68
CA ASP A 372 24.85 4.17 11.82
C ASP A 372 25.08 2.65 11.59
N GLU A 373 26.12 2.28 10.85
CA GLU A 373 26.46 0.88 10.57
C GLU A 373 26.86 0.08 11.83
N ALA A 374 27.29 0.76 12.91
CA ALA A 374 27.60 0.15 14.20
C ALA A 374 26.37 0.06 15.13
N GLY A 375 25.23 0.60 14.73
CA GLY A 375 23.99 0.66 15.51
C GLY A 375 23.92 1.81 16.50
N ALA A 376 24.86 2.78 16.45
CA ALA A 376 24.80 3.97 17.29
C ALA A 376 23.70 4.94 16.78
N ILE A 377 22.96 5.54 17.73
CA ILE A 377 21.88 6.48 17.41
C ILE A 377 22.48 7.77 16.86
N LEU A 378 21.93 8.21 15.73
CA LEU A 378 22.33 9.43 15.03
C LEU A 378 21.44 10.63 15.40
N PRO A 379 21.93 11.89 15.25
CA PRO A 379 21.16 13.08 15.57
C PRO A 379 20.02 13.34 14.57
N GLU A 380 18.94 13.93 15.08
CA GLU A 380 17.78 14.39 14.30
C GLU A 380 17.99 15.85 13.87
N ASP A 381 18.95 16.10 12.97
CA ASP A 381 19.39 17.43 12.51
C ASP A 381 18.91 17.78 11.07
N GLY A 382 18.14 16.87 10.46
CA GLY A 382 17.65 16.99 9.08
C GLY A 382 18.71 16.76 8.00
N LYS A 383 19.95 16.46 8.38
CA LYS A 383 21.10 16.32 7.47
C LYS A 383 21.79 14.97 7.57
N THR A 384 22.00 14.51 8.80
CA THR A 384 22.67 13.23 9.06
C THR A 384 21.80 12.09 8.54
N GLN A 385 22.34 11.33 7.60
CA GLN A 385 21.69 10.14 7.03
C GLN A 385 22.01 8.91 7.87
N GLY A 386 21.02 8.03 8.05
CA GLY A 386 21.20 6.78 8.77
C GLY A 386 20.19 5.72 8.36
N ALA A 387 20.43 4.48 8.78
CA ALA A 387 19.47 3.41 8.63
C ALA A 387 18.23 3.71 9.50
N LEU A 388 17.05 3.69 8.87
CA LEU A 388 15.79 3.97 9.55
C LEU A 388 15.30 2.75 10.29
N GLN A 389 15.10 2.89 11.59
CA GLN A 389 14.49 1.87 12.44
C GLN A 389 13.17 2.37 13.03
N ILE A 390 12.23 1.43 13.22
CA ILE A 390 10.87 1.71 13.68
C ILE A 390 10.46 0.73 14.77
N ARG A 391 9.63 1.18 15.73
CA ARG A 391 8.89 0.32 16.65
C ARG A 391 7.53 0.93 16.97
N GLY A 392 6.60 0.12 17.47
CA GLY A 392 5.27 0.63 17.83
C GLY A 392 4.21 -0.45 17.96
N TYR A 393 2.98 -0.03 18.29
CA TYR A 393 1.88 -0.93 18.63
C TYR A 393 1.35 -1.80 17.49
N TRP A 394 1.65 -1.46 16.24
CA TRP A 394 1.25 -2.19 15.04
C TRP A 394 2.42 -2.49 14.10
N ILE A 395 3.63 -2.44 14.63
CA ILE A 395 4.85 -2.80 13.90
C ILE A 395 5.10 -4.29 14.07
N VAL A 396 5.60 -4.93 13.02
CA VAL A 396 5.93 -6.37 13.03
C VAL A 396 7.01 -6.68 14.07
N ASP A 397 6.89 -7.81 14.76
CA ASP A 397 7.96 -8.37 15.59
C ASP A 397 8.60 -9.61 14.97
N SER A 398 7.82 -10.39 14.22
CA SER A 398 8.25 -11.61 13.55
C SER A 398 7.45 -11.85 12.27
N TYR A 399 8.05 -12.53 11.30
CA TYR A 399 7.35 -12.95 10.10
C TYR A 399 6.63 -14.28 10.31
N PHE A 400 5.49 -14.43 9.67
CA PHE A 400 4.69 -15.65 9.74
C PHE A 400 5.50 -16.90 9.38
N GLY A 401 5.41 -17.92 10.24
CA GLY A 401 6.13 -19.20 10.05
C GLY A 401 7.63 -19.14 10.26
N GLN A 402 8.17 -18.05 10.82
CA GLN A 402 9.59 -17.94 11.17
C GLN A 402 9.77 -17.95 12.69
N ASP A 403 10.73 -18.78 13.15
CA ASP A 403 11.07 -18.90 14.58
C ASP A 403 11.93 -17.72 15.11
N LYS A 404 12.45 -16.90 14.18
CA LYS A 404 13.33 -15.78 14.54
C LYS A 404 12.54 -14.46 14.57
N ASN A 405 12.74 -13.73 15.66
CA ASN A 405 12.32 -12.33 15.77
C ASN A 405 12.98 -11.49 14.65
N ALA A 406 12.21 -10.62 14.01
CA ALA A 406 12.70 -9.69 12.98
C ALA A 406 13.31 -8.41 13.57
N LEU A 407 13.29 -8.27 14.90
CA LEU A 407 13.77 -7.09 15.62
C LEU A 407 15.27 -7.16 15.93
N THR A 408 15.87 -5.99 16.09
CA THR A 408 17.18 -5.82 16.70
C THR A 408 17.17 -6.27 18.18
N ALA A 409 18.35 -6.43 18.78
CA ALA A 409 18.47 -6.88 20.18
C ALA A 409 17.75 -5.96 21.18
N ASP A 410 17.58 -4.69 20.87
CA ASP A 410 16.90 -3.66 21.67
C ASP A 410 15.46 -3.37 21.22
N GLY A 411 14.88 -4.24 20.37
CA GLY A 411 13.45 -4.27 20.06
C GLY A 411 13.00 -3.31 18.94
N TRP A 412 13.87 -2.99 17.98
CA TRP A 412 13.56 -2.17 16.82
C TRP A 412 13.50 -3.01 15.54
N PHE A 413 12.60 -2.65 14.65
CA PHE A 413 12.55 -3.22 13.31
C PHE A 413 13.37 -2.36 12.35
N ASP A 414 14.31 -2.99 11.62
CA ASP A 414 15.09 -2.33 10.57
C ASP A 414 14.26 -2.29 9.27
N THR A 415 13.92 -1.09 8.81
CA THR A 415 13.06 -0.92 7.64
C THR A 415 13.76 -1.20 6.31
N GLY A 416 15.08 -1.19 6.30
CA GLY A 416 15.91 -1.22 5.10
C GLY A 416 15.84 0.07 4.29
N ASP A 417 15.33 1.17 4.86
CA ASP A 417 15.38 2.51 4.28
C ASP A 417 16.52 3.31 4.92
N VAL A 418 17.10 4.23 4.15
CA VAL A 418 18.01 5.29 4.62
C VAL A 418 17.23 6.59 4.64
N ALA A 419 17.30 7.32 5.76
CA ALA A 419 16.54 8.55 5.94
C ALA A 419 17.34 9.64 6.66
N THR A 420 16.79 10.84 6.66
CA THR A 420 17.11 11.94 7.60
C THR A 420 15.87 12.27 8.42
N ILE A 421 16.03 12.66 9.68
CA ILE A 421 14.96 13.19 10.53
C ILE A 421 15.41 14.55 11.06
N ASP A 422 14.52 15.54 11.02
CA ASP A 422 14.82 16.86 11.57
C ASP A 422 14.36 17.00 13.03
N ALA A 423 14.71 18.13 13.66
CA ALA A 423 14.38 18.43 15.06
C ALA A 423 12.85 18.50 15.35
N ASP A 424 12.01 18.60 14.33
CA ASP A 424 10.54 18.55 14.43
C ASP A 424 9.99 17.14 14.21
N GLY A 425 10.86 16.17 13.91
CA GLY A 425 10.53 14.78 13.61
C GLY A 425 10.10 14.54 12.16
N TYR A 426 10.29 15.50 11.24
CA TYR A 426 10.01 15.26 9.82
C TYR A 426 11.08 14.38 9.21
N MET A 427 10.64 13.25 8.70
CA MET A 427 11.46 12.27 8.03
C MET A 427 11.48 12.50 6.53
N ILE A 428 12.65 12.35 5.92
CA ILE A 428 12.83 12.29 4.48
C ILE A 428 13.58 11.01 4.14
N ILE A 429 12.92 10.10 3.42
CA ILE A 429 13.57 8.92 2.85
C ILE A 429 14.55 9.38 1.78
N ARG A 430 15.80 8.96 1.92
CA ARG A 430 16.85 9.24 0.95
C ARG A 430 16.97 8.14 -0.08
N ASP A 431 16.94 6.88 0.38
CA ASP A 431 16.97 5.72 -0.51
C ASP A 431 16.62 4.42 0.26
N ARG A 432 16.61 3.30 -0.46
CA ARG A 432 16.73 1.97 0.12
C ARG A 432 18.20 1.66 0.43
N ALA A 433 18.48 1.05 1.58
CA ALA A 433 19.84 0.70 1.98
C ALA A 433 20.59 -0.17 0.93
N LYS A 434 19.83 -0.99 0.18
CA LYS A 434 20.35 -1.83 -0.92
C LYS A 434 20.50 -1.11 -2.27
N ASP A 435 19.90 0.07 -2.42
CA ASP A 435 19.88 0.81 -3.69
C ASP A 435 20.71 2.08 -3.62
N ILE A 436 21.00 2.60 -2.41
CA ILE A 436 21.88 3.76 -2.21
C ILE A 436 23.28 3.45 -2.76
N ILE A 437 23.84 4.39 -3.49
CA ILE A 437 25.13 4.23 -4.15
C ILE A 437 26.24 4.68 -3.20
N LYS A 438 27.17 3.77 -2.89
CA LYS A 438 28.32 4.05 -2.02
C LYS A 438 29.54 4.44 -2.86
N SER A 439 29.73 5.71 -3.09
CA SER A 439 30.77 6.25 -3.97
C SER A 439 31.91 6.89 -3.19
N GLY A 440 33.05 6.23 -3.09
CA GLY A 440 34.24 6.77 -2.42
C GLY A 440 34.03 7.11 -0.93
N GLY A 441 33.13 6.40 -0.26
CA GLY A 441 32.77 6.63 1.16
C GLY A 441 31.61 7.61 1.38
N GLU A 442 31.11 8.23 0.31
CA GLU A 442 29.94 9.12 0.34
C GLU A 442 28.71 8.41 -0.23
N TRP A 443 27.50 8.81 0.20
CA TRP A 443 26.25 8.22 -0.25
C TRP A 443 25.56 9.09 -1.30
N ILE A 444 25.13 8.47 -2.40
CA ILE A 444 24.36 9.12 -3.46
C ILE A 444 22.97 8.50 -3.50
N SER A 445 21.95 9.33 -3.39
CA SER A 445 20.55 8.89 -3.47
C SER A 445 20.13 8.62 -4.91
N THR A 446 19.72 7.38 -5.18
CA THR A 446 19.15 7.02 -6.49
C THR A 446 17.81 7.71 -6.71
N VAL A 447 17.02 7.88 -5.66
CA VAL A 447 15.70 8.56 -5.70
C VAL A 447 15.85 10.03 -6.09
N GLU A 448 16.86 10.74 -5.56
CA GLU A 448 17.12 12.13 -5.91
C GLU A 448 17.51 12.26 -7.38
N LEU A 449 18.39 11.39 -7.86
CA LEU A 449 18.80 11.36 -9.25
C LEU A 449 17.62 11.07 -10.20
N GLU A 450 16.76 10.12 -9.86
CA GLU A 450 15.57 9.77 -10.62
C GLU A 450 14.57 10.93 -10.71
N ASN A 451 14.29 11.61 -9.58
CA ASN A 451 13.39 12.76 -9.54
C ASN A 451 13.89 13.92 -10.43
N ILE A 452 15.19 14.18 -10.42
CA ILE A 452 15.79 15.20 -11.29
C ILE A 452 15.66 14.77 -12.76
N ALA A 453 15.95 13.52 -13.10
CA ALA A 453 15.83 13.01 -14.46
C ALA A 453 14.38 13.10 -14.98
N ILE A 454 13.41 12.66 -14.18
CA ILE A 454 11.97 12.68 -14.54
C ILE A 454 11.45 14.13 -14.69
N SER A 455 12.07 15.11 -14.04
CA SER A 455 11.71 16.53 -14.24
C SER A 455 12.14 17.09 -15.60
N HIS A 456 12.94 16.36 -16.38
CA HIS A 456 13.33 16.74 -17.73
C HIS A 456 12.17 16.45 -18.73
N PRO A 457 11.76 17.41 -19.57
CA PRO A 457 10.61 17.23 -20.49
C PRO A 457 10.74 16.06 -21.46
N GLY A 458 11.96 15.64 -21.75
CA GLY A 458 12.25 14.53 -22.66
C GLY A 458 12.27 13.15 -22.00
N VAL A 459 12.00 13.03 -20.69
CA VAL A 459 12.04 11.78 -19.93
C VAL A 459 10.66 11.46 -19.39
N SER A 460 10.15 10.27 -19.69
CA SER A 460 8.86 9.80 -19.18
C SER A 460 9.01 8.97 -17.90
N ASN A 461 10.15 8.26 -17.74
CA ASN A 461 10.45 7.46 -16.56
C ASN A 461 11.97 7.27 -16.44
N ALA A 462 12.45 7.05 -15.23
CA ALA A 462 13.87 6.82 -14.97
C ALA A 462 14.11 5.94 -13.75
N ALA A 463 15.22 5.21 -13.77
CA ALA A 463 15.75 4.50 -12.61
C ALA A 463 17.27 4.66 -12.57
N THR A 464 17.81 4.80 -11.38
CA THR A 464 19.26 4.88 -11.16
C THR A 464 19.73 3.64 -10.40
N ILE A 465 20.86 3.09 -10.80
CA ILE A 465 21.52 1.96 -10.14
C ILE A 465 22.94 2.30 -9.76
N ALA A 466 23.45 1.61 -8.73
CA ALA A 466 24.87 1.51 -8.49
C ALA A 466 25.52 0.62 -9.57
N ALA A 467 26.54 1.11 -10.24
CA ALA A 467 27.40 0.33 -11.13
C ALA A 467 28.81 0.28 -10.55
N SER A 468 29.46 -0.88 -10.67
CA SER A 468 30.82 -1.11 -10.20
C SER A 468 31.79 -0.15 -10.87
N HIS A 469 32.73 0.45 -10.09
CA HIS A 469 33.72 1.39 -10.60
C HIS A 469 35.09 1.18 -9.96
N VAL A 470 36.12 1.07 -10.78
CA VAL A 470 37.48 0.70 -10.35
C VAL A 470 38.08 1.63 -9.27
N LYS A 471 37.74 2.93 -9.29
CA LYS A 471 38.28 3.93 -8.35
C LYS A 471 37.37 4.25 -7.18
N TRP A 472 36.05 4.23 -7.39
CA TRP A 472 35.08 4.78 -6.45
C TRP A 472 34.20 3.73 -5.79
N ASP A 473 34.47 2.44 -6.03
CA ASP A 473 33.65 1.30 -5.63
C ASP A 473 32.35 1.26 -6.44
N GLU A 474 31.46 2.23 -6.26
CA GLU A 474 30.24 2.38 -7.01
C GLU A 474 30.08 3.77 -7.62
N ARG A 475 29.43 3.83 -8.79
CA ARG A 475 29.03 5.08 -9.44
C ARG A 475 27.60 4.98 -9.99
N PRO A 476 26.87 6.13 -10.05
CA PRO A 476 25.51 6.13 -10.56
C PRO A 476 25.46 5.95 -12.08
N VAL A 477 24.59 5.03 -12.51
CA VAL A 477 24.16 4.88 -13.91
C VAL A 477 22.65 5.12 -13.98
N LEU A 478 22.25 6.08 -14.80
CA LEU A 478 20.85 6.41 -15.05
C LEU A 478 20.31 5.60 -16.23
N ILE A 479 19.22 4.87 -16.02
CA ILE A 479 18.45 4.21 -17.06
C ILE A 479 17.18 5.01 -17.28
N ALA A 480 16.97 5.56 -18.47
CA ALA A 480 15.90 6.50 -18.78
C ALA A 480 15.01 6.01 -19.93
N VAL A 481 13.71 6.23 -19.80
CA VAL A 481 12.70 6.05 -20.85
C VAL A 481 12.37 7.41 -21.44
N LYS A 482 12.47 7.55 -22.75
CA LYS A 482 12.17 8.82 -23.44
C LYS A 482 10.70 9.14 -23.41
N ALA A 483 10.35 10.42 -23.29
CA ALA A 483 8.97 10.87 -23.47
C ALA A 483 8.55 10.74 -24.95
N ALA A 484 7.26 10.55 -25.21
CA ALA A 484 6.75 10.40 -26.56
C ALA A 484 7.12 11.58 -27.46
N GLY A 485 7.76 11.31 -28.59
CA GLY A 485 8.23 12.32 -29.54
C GLY A 485 9.48 13.10 -29.14
N ALA A 486 10.06 12.82 -27.97
CA ALA A 486 11.30 13.43 -27.51
C ALA A 486 12.52 12.54 -27.82
N ASN A 487 13.68 13.17 -27.99
CA ASN A 487 14.92 12.45 -28.22
C ASN A 487 16.10 13.10 -27.46
N PRO A 488 16.05 13.17 -26.12
CA PRO A 488 17.14 13.72 -25.34
C PRO A 488 18.42 12.89 -25.52
N THR A 489 19.56 13.55 -25.46
CA THR A 489 20.88 12.93 -25.48
C THR A 489 21.39 12.69 -24.04
N GLU A 490 22.39 11.82 -23.89
CA GLU A 490 23.09 11.63 -22.62
C GLU A 490 23.68 12.93 -22.09
N ALA A 491 24.31 13.73 -22.97
CA ALA A 491 24.91 15.01 -22.59
C ALA A 491 23.88 16.02 -22.06
N GLU A 492 22.72 16.11 -22.69
CA GLU A 492 21.62 16.98 -22.23
C GLU A 492 21.09 16.55 -20.88
N LEU A 493 20.89 15.24 -20.65
CA LEU A 493 20.46 14.76 -19.34
C LEU A 493 21.52 14.97 -18.26
N LYS A 494 22.79 14.77 -18.54
CA LYS A 494 23.86 15.07 -17.58
C LYS A 494 23.91 16.57 -17.24
N ALA A 495 23.80 17.44 -18.22
CA ALA A 495 23.75 18.89 -18.02
C ALA A 495 22.48 19.33 -17.24
N TRP A 496 21.40 18.54 -17.30
CA TRP A 496 20.17 18.84 -16.54
C TRP A 496 20.35 18.78 -15.02
N TYR A 497 21.39 18.08 -14.56
CA TYR A 497 21.74 18.02 -13.13
C TYR A 497 22.52 19.26 -12.65
N ASP A 498 23.05 20.09 -13.54
CA ASP A 498 23.86 21.23 -13.18
C ASP A 498 23.12 22.21 -12.25
N GLY A 499 23.75 22.54 -11.13
CA GLY A 499 23.19 23.42 -10.11
C GLY A 499 22.07 22.81 -9.24
N LYS A 500 21.68 21.56 -9.50
CA LYS A 500 20.65 20.85 -8.72
C LYS A 500 21.24 19.90 -7.69
N ILE A 501 22.42 19.33 -7.99
CA ILE A 501 23.19 18.45 -7.10
C ILE A 501 24.68 18.77 -7.21
N ALA A 502 25.49 18.20 -6.33
CA ALA A 502 26.94 18.31 -6.44
C ALA A 502 27.46 17.57 -7.68
N SER A 503 28.44 18.12 -8.37
CA SER A 503 28.95 17.58 -9.65
C SER A 503 29.43 16.13 -9.55
N TRP A 504 29.95 15.72 -8.39
CA TRP A 504 30.40 14.34 -8.16
C TRP A 504 29.26 13.33 -8.02
N GLN A 505 28.01 13.78 -7.81
CA GLN A 505 26.82 12.90 -7.73
C GLN A 505 26.17 12.66 -9.10
N VAL A 506 26.54 13.43 -10.14
CA VAL A 506 25.96 13.29 -11.48
C VAL A 506 26.22 11.89 -12.02
N PRO A 507 25.25 11.25 -12.69
CA PRO A 507 25.43 9.94 -13.29
C PRO A 507 26.59 9.87 -14.26
N ASP A 508 27.46 8.87 -14.12
CA ASP A 508 28.60 8.67 -15.00
C ASP A 508 28.16 8.23 -16.39
N LYS A 509 27.01 7.57 -16.51
CA LYS A 509 26.44 7.13 -17.79
C LYS A 509 24.92 7.23 -17.78
N VAL A 510 24.33 7.54 -18.95
CA VAL A 510 22.90 7.48 -19.20
C VAL A 510 22.62 6.44 -20.29
N ILE A 511 21.71 5.51 -20.00
CA ILE A 511 21.28 4.46 -20.91
C ILE A 511 19.80 4.67 -21.21
N PHE A 512 19.45 4.75 -22.49
CA PHE A 512 18.06 4.83 -22.91
C PHE A 512 17.51 3.45 -23.22
N VAL A 513 16.31 3.17 -22.68
CA VAL A 513 15.56 1.93 -22.89
C VAL A 513 14.13 2.24 -23.32
N ASP A 514 13.46 1.28 -23.94
CA ASP A 514 12.05 1.44 -24.33
C ASP A 514 11.14 1.37 -23.11
N GLU A 515 11.45 0.50 -22.13
CA GLU A 515 10.71 0.35 -20.89
C GLU A 515 11.61 -0.09 -19.72
N LEU A 516 11.20 0.23 -18.50
CA LEU A 516 11.84 -0.27 -17.28
C LEU A 516 11.18 -1.57 -16.82
N PRO A 517 11.94 -2.53 -16.27
CA PRO A 517 11.38 -3.75 -15.70
C PRO A 517 10.55 -3.42 -14.44
N ILE A 518 9.25 -3.74 -14.49
CA ILE A 518 8.30 -3.44 -13.41
C ILE A 518 7.91 -4.73 -12.69
N GLY A 519 7.91 -4.69 -11.37
CA GLY A 519 7.46 -5.79 -10.51
C GLY A 519 5.94 -5.80 -10.29
N ALA A 520 5.45 -6.84 -9.64
CA ALA A 520 4.02 -7.06 -9.34
C ALA A 520 3.34 -5.92 -8.56
N THR A 521 4.11 -5.08 -7.88
CA THR A 521 3.62 -3.91 -7.12
C THR A 521 3.73 -2.59 -7.89
N GLY A 522 4.11 -2.62 -9.17
CA GLY A 522 4.32 -1.42 -10.00
C GLY A 522 5.65 -0.71 -9.74
N LYS A 523 6.55 -1.28 -8.93
CA LYS A 523 7.89 -0.73 -8.66
C LYS A 523 8.91 -1.23 -9.68
N VAL A 524 9.87 -0.37 -10.02
CA VAL A 524 11.00 -0.75 -10.88
C VAL A 524 11.86 -1.83 -10.19
N LEU A 525 12.20 -2.87 -10.94
CA LEU A 525 13.06 -3.96 -10.48
C LEU A 525 14.53 -3.59 -10.70
N LYS A 526 15.10 -2.76 -9.80
CA LYS A 526 16.51 -2.32 -9.89
C LYS A 526 17.52 -3.47 -9.85
N ASN A 527 17.19 -4.60 -9.23
CA ASN A 527 18.05 -5.79 -9.28
C ASN A 527 18.26 -6.31 -10.71
N LYS A 528 17.19 -6.34 -11.54
CA LYS A 528 17.33 -6.70 -12.96
C LYS A 528 18.16 -5.69 -13.75
N LEU A 529 18.02 -4.40 -13.42
CA LEU A 529 18.84 -3.37 -14.05
C LEU A 529 20.31 -3.49 -13.64
N ARG A 530 20.61 -3.86 -12.38
CA ARG A 530 21.99 -4.14 -11.95
C ARG A 530 22.58 -5.39 -12.62
N GLU A 531 21.79 -6.43 -12.84
CA GLU A 531 22.21 -7.62 -13.60
C GLU A 531 22.58 -7.27 -15.05
N LEU A 532 21.89 -6.31 -15.67
CA LEU A 532 22.10 -5.92 -17.06
C LEU A 532 23.19 -4.85 -17.23
N TYR A 533 23.31 -3.92 -16.29
CA TYR A 533 24.10 -2.70 -16.45
C TYR A 533 25.07 -2.43 -15.30
N GLY A 534 25.18 -3.33 -14.31
CA GLY A 534 26.00 -3.11 -13.12
C GLY A 534 27.50 -2.99 -13.39
N ASP A 535 27.99 -3.57 -14.46
CA ASP A 535 29.42 -3.57 -14.82
C ASP A 535 29.74 -2.65 -16.00
N VAL A 536 28.77 -1.87 -16.49
CA VAL A 536 28.90 -1.05 -17.71
C VAL A 536 29.97 0.05 -17.63
N LEU A 537 30.46 0.38 -16.44
CA LEU A 537 31.55 1.36 -16.23
C LEU A 537 32.91 0.69 -16.12
N ILE A 538 33.01 -0.61 -15.84
CA ILE A 538 34.24 -1.39 -15.88
C ILE A 538 34.57 -1.73 -17.33
N ASP A 539 33.58 -2.21 -18.08
CA ASP A 539 33.77 -2.59 -19.50
C ASP A 539 34.15 -1.40 -20.39
N ALA A 540 33.81 -0.18 -20.00
CA ALA A 540 34.16 1.04 -20.72
C ALA A 540 35.58 1.56 -20.42
N ALA A 541 36.27 0.98 -19.43
CA ALA A 541 37.63 1.38 -19.02
C ALA A 541 38.73 0.46 -19.58
N GLU A 542 38.37 -0.69 -20.20
CA GLU A 542 39.23 -1.53 -21.04
C GLU A 542 39.21 -1.04 -22.50
#